data_d1b7a4ed57a87da1cb1c1b05cc900538
#
_entry.id   d1b7a4ed57a87da1cb1c1b05cc900538
#
_cell.length_a   1.000
_cell.length_b   1.000
_cell.length_c   1.000
_cell.angle_alpha   90.00
_cell.angle_beta   90.00
_cell.angle_gamma   90.00
#
_symmetry.space_group_name_H-M   'P 1'
#
loop_
_entity.id
_entity.type
_entity.pdbx_description
1 polymer ?
#
loop_
_entity_poly.entity_id
_entity_poly.type
_entity_poly.pdbx_seq_one_letter_code
_entity_poly.pdbx_strand_id
1 'polypeptide(L)'
;GGYGTREAYEILERICAAGLIDYVDLDVAIEPDQFWLGMPPVFVEPHVYRPYAEAVRKAAGKVPVLCVLGRLTSIADGEAAIASGVCDVVGAARALIAEPSLVKNAFEGNEERSRTCIACNWCLHSMLDDGAQTCTINPVSYRERLWDPEKLVPAPQPAKVTVVGGG
;
A
#
# COMPACT_ATOMS: atom_id res chain seq x y z
N GLY A 1 17.13 24.02 -6.82
CA GLY A 1 15.98 24.88 -6.81
C GLY A 1 14.71 24.09 -7.04
N GLY A 2 13.82 24.10 -6.09
CA GLY A 2 12.49 23.55 -6.13
C GLY A 2 11.61 24.38 -5.20
N TYR A 3 10.38 23.99 -5.03
CA TYR A 3 9.47 24.61 -4.07
C TYR A 3 9.32 23.69 -2.83
N GLY A 4 9.09 24.30 -1.67
CA GLY A 4 8.85 23.57 -0.43
C GLY A 4 7.41 23.17 -0.25
N THR A 5 7.09 22.48 0.86
CA THR A 5 5.73 22.00 1.18
C THR A 5 4.72 23.13 1.26
N ARG A 6 5.07 24.31 1.75
CA ARG A 6 4.17 25.45 1.80
C ARG A 6 3.72 25.89 0.40
N GLU A 7 4.66 26.08 -0.49
CA GLU A 7 4.38 26.44 -1.88
C GLU A 7 3.58 25.36 -2.61
N ALA A 8 3.87 24.08 -2.32
CA ALA A 8 3.13 22.95 -2.86
C ALA A 8 1.64 23.02 -2.46
N TYR A 9 1.34 23.29 -1.21
CA TYR A 9 -0.05 23.43 -0.73
C TYR A 9 -0.75 24.65 -1.32
N GLU A 10 -0.07 25.79 -1.46
CA GLU A 10 -0.63 26.98 -2.11
C GLU A 10 -0.95 26.74 -3.59
N ILE A 11 -0.08 25.99 -4.31
CA ILE A 11 -0.33 25.58 -5.70
C ILE A 11 -1.52 24.64 -5.78
N LEU A 12 -1.57 23.63 -4.89
CA LEU A 12 -2.65 22.66 -4.84
C LEU A 12 -4.02 23.35 -4.59
N GLU A 13 -4.08 24.25 -3.63
CA GLU A 13 -5.29 25.02 -3.33
C GLU A 13 -5.82 25.76 -4.56
N ARG A 14 -4.93 26.43 -5.32
CA ARG A 14 -5.30 27.15 -6.54
C ARG A 14 -5.82 26.22 -7.63
N ILE A 15 -5.17 25.05 -7.83
CA ILE A 15 -5.58 24.08 -8.85
C ILE A 15 -6.95 23.49 -8.48
N CYS A 16 -7.15 23.12 -7.22
CA CYS A 16 -8.43 22.59 -6.74
C CYS A 16 -9.56 23.65 -6.85
N ALA A 17 -9.27 24.90 -6.46
CA ALA A 17 -10.25 25.98 -6.55
C ALA A 17 -10.64 26.32 -8.00
N ALA A 18 -9.74 26.09 -8.96
CA ALA A 18 -10.01 26.29 -10.37
C ALA A 18 -10.90 25.19 -11.00
N GLY A 19 -11.17 24.07 -10.29
CA GLY A 19 -12.00 22.97 -10.80
C GLY A 19 -11.37 22.22 -11.95
N LEU A 20 -10.04 22.14 -11.99
CA LEU A 20 -9.28 21.54 -13.11
C LEU A 20 -8.98 20.05 -12.90
N ILE A 21 -9.24 19.52 -11.71
CA ILE A 21 -8.90 18.13 -11.34
C ILE A 21 -10.07 17.49 -10.59
N ASP A 22 -10.21 16.17 -10.75
CA ASP A 22 -11.27 15.37 -10.15
C ASP A 22 -10.89 14.82 -8.77
N TYR A 23 -9.59 14.55 -8.56
CA TYR A 23 -9.06 14.10 -7.28
C TYR A 23 -7.57 14.45 -7.13
N VAL A 24 -7.07 14.37 -5.91
CA VAL A 24 -5.65 14.51 -5.55
C VAL A 24 -5.13 13.15 -5.12
N ASP A 25 -4.04 12.71 -5.73
CA ASP A 25 -3.28 11.54 -5.26
C ASP A 25 -2.04 12.04 -4.51
N LEU A 26 -2.01 11.74 -3.21
CA LEU A 26 -0.87 12.08 -2.37
C LEU A 26 0.09 10.90 -2.28
N ASP A 27 1.25 11.08 -2.87
CA ASP A 27 2.44 10.30 -2.56
C ASP A 27 3.55 11.22 -2.04
N VAL A 28 4.41 10.71 -1.18
CA VAL A 28 5.57 11.44 -0.67
C VAL A 28 6.77 11.05 -1.51
N ALA A 29 6.99 11.80 -2.60
CA ALA A 29 8.16 11.67 -3.45
C ALA A 29 9.36 12.33 -2.79
N ILE A 30 10.55 11.78 -2.99
CA ILE A 30 11.59 11.93 -2.02
C ILE A 30 12.91 12.09 -2.70
N GLU A 31 13.67 13.03 -2.22
CA GLU A 31 15.08 13.18 -2.53
C GLU A 31 15.83 11.85 -2.32
N PRO A 32 16.87 11.57 -3.09
CA PRO A 32 17.56 10.26 -3.04
C PRO A 32 18.01 9.83 -1.65
N ASP A 33 18.36 10.76 -0.79
CA ASP A 33 18.79 10.52 0.60
C ASP A 33 17.62 10.18 1.55
N GLN A 34 16.38 10.43 1.12
CA GLN A 34 15.16 10.12 1.86
C GLN A 34 14.31 9.04 1.20
N PHE A 35 14.85 8.31 0.25
CA PHE A 35 14.14 7.29 -0.52
C PHE A 35 13.40 6.25 0.35
N TRP A 36 13.91 5.95 1.53
CA TRP A 36 13.28 5.09 2.52
C TRP A 36 11.93 5.61 3.03
N LEU A 37 11.67 6.92 2.96
CA LEU A 37 10.35 7.48 3.29
C LEU A 37 9.30 7.18 2.21
N GLY A 38 9.66 7.05 0.94
CA GLY A 38 8.73 6.69 -0.13
C GLY A 38 8.11 5.32 0.06
N MET A 39 8.86 4.41 0.68
CA MET A 39 8.35 3.10 1.09
C MET A 39 8.78 2.78 2.52
N PRO A 40 8.13 3.35 3.54
CA PRO A 40 8.55 3.22 4.92
C PRO A 40 8.72 1.78 5.35
N PRO A 41 9.94 1.37 5.78
CA PRO A 41 10.21 0.01 6.26
C PRO A 41 9.65 -0.22 7.67
N VAL A 42 9.80 -1.43 8.18
CA VAL A 42 9.24 -1.86 9.47
C VAL A 42 9.68 -1.00 10.67
N PHE A 43 10.89 -0.44 10.62
CA PHE A 43 11.44 0.39 11.72
C PHE A 43 10.98 1.86 11.68
N VAL A 44 10.23 2.28 10.66
CA VAL A 44 9.58 3.59 10.60
C VAL A 44 8.17 3.44 11.15
N GLU A 45 7.71 4.45 11.91
CA GLU A 45 6.35 4.46 12.43
C GLU A 45 5.30 4.34 11.30
N PRO A 46 4.21 3.61 11.50
CA PRO A 46 3.10 3.58 10.55
C PRO A 46 2.52 4.98 10.33
N HIS A 47 1.95 5.17 9.15
CA HIS A 47 1.22 6.40 8.80
C HIS A 47 2.08 7.67 8.87
N VAL A 48 3.38 7.55 8.58
CA VAL A 48 4.34 8.66 8.60
C VAL A 48 3.95 9.83 7.67
N TYR A 49 3.06 9.59 6.69
CA TYR A 49 2.55 10.63 5.78
C TYR A 49 1.31 11.37 6.31
N ARG A 50 0.77 10.96 7.45
CA ARG A 50 -0.46 11.55 7.99
C ARG A 50 -0.40 13.08 8.10
N PRO A 51 0.68 13.72 8.58
CA PRO A 51 0.76 15.19 8.63
C PRO A 51 0.66 15.86 7.26
N TYR A 52 1.23 15.23 6.22
CA TYR A 52 1.12 15.71 4.84
C TYR A 52 -0.30 15.52 4.31
N ALA A 53 -0.93 14.38 4.61
CA ALA A 53 -2.30 14.10 4.20
C ALA A 53 -3.30 15.09 4.81
N GLU A 54 -3.15 15.46 6.08
CA GLU A 54 -3.96 16.46 6.75
C GLU A 54 -3.81 17.85 6.11
N ALA A 55 -2.58 18.24 5.74
CA ALA A 55 -2.33 19.49 5.05
C ALA A 55 -2.89 19.51 3.62
N VAL A 56 -2.70 18.41 2.88
CA VAL A 56 -3.27 18.22 1.52
C VAL A 56 -4.80 18.23 1.59
N ARG A 57 -5.41 17.52 2.56
CA ARG A 57 -6.87 17.52 2.73
C ARG A 57 -7.42 18.93 2.92
N LYS A 58 -6.72 19.75 3.71
CA LYS A 58 -7.10 21.16 3.93
C LYS A 58 -6.99 21.98 2.64
N ALA A 59 -5.90 21.83 1.88
CA ALA A 59 -5.66 22.55 0.64
C ALA A 59 -6.61 22.10 -0.51
N ALA A 60 -6.96 20.82 -0.54
CA ALA A 60 -7.84 20.25 -1.56
C ALA A 60 -9.31 20.71 -1.43
N GLY A 61 -9.73 21.19 -0.26
CA GLY A 61 -11.09 21.68 -0.04
C GLY A 61 -12.13 20.57 -0.25
N LYS A 62 -12.91 20.62 -1.32
CA LYS A 62 -13.94 19.61 -1.65
C LYS A 62 -13.45 18.54 -2.64
N VAL A 63 -12.25 18.68 -3.19
CA VAL A 63 -11.69 17.71 -4.13
C VAL A 63 -11.30 16.45 -3.35
N PRO A 64 -11.70 15.24 -3.79
CA PRO A 64 -11.35 13.99 -3.11
C PRO A 64 -9.84 13.79 -3.01
N VAL A 65 -9.40 13.23 -1.89
CA VAL A 65 -7.98 12.91 -1.63
C VAL A 65 -7.80 11.41 -1.49
N LEU A 66 -6.93 10.85 -2.34
CA LEU A 66 -6.38 9.51 -2.21
C LEU A 66 -5.04 9.60 -1.48
N CYS A 67 -4.79 8.72 -0.53
CA CYS A 67 -3.55 8.72 0.23
C CYS A 67 -3.09 7.31 0.61
N VAL A 68 -1.80 7.04 0.49
CA VAL A 68 -1.16 5.79 0.94
C VAL A 68 -0.72 5.81 2.40
N LEU A 69 -0.79 6.94 3.09
CA LEU A 69 -0.46 7.20 4.50
C LEU A 69 0.94 6.74 4.97
N GLY A 70 1.71 6.08 4.12
CA GLY A 70 2.97 5.43 4.49
C GLY A 70 2.75 4.21 5.38
N ARG A 71 2.78 3.02 4.79
CA ARG A 71 2.62 1.72 5.44
C ARG A 71 1.21 1.47 6.02
N LEU A 72 0.21 1.50 5.16
CA LEU A 72 -1.12 0.98 5.47
C LEU A 72 -1.10 -0.54 5.23
N THR A 73 -1.43 -1.34 6.24
CA THR A 73 -1.26 -2.80 6.20
C THR A 73 -2.53 -3.59 6.47
N SER A 74 -3.59 -2.94 6.95
CA SER A 74 -4.87 -3.58 7.27
C SER A 74 -6.05 -2.77 6.74
N ILE A 75 -7.19 -3.42 6.60
CA ILE A 75 -8.47 -2.77 6.29
C ILE A 75 -8.87 -1.81 7.41
N ALA A 76 -8.69 -2.22 8.66
CA ALA A 76 -9.01 -1.38 9.82
C ALA A 76 -8.24 -0.04 9.82
N ASP A 77 -6.96 -0.04 9.42
CA ASP A 77 -6.18 1.19 9.26
C ASP A 77 -6.78 2.10 8.18
N GLY A 78 -7.21 1.49 7.05
CA GLY A 78 -7.85 2.21 5.96
C GLY A 78 -9.18 2.84 6.38
N GLU A 79 -10.04 2.08 7.04
CA GLU A 79 -11.32 2.56 7.58
C GLU A 79 -11.11 3.70 8.59
N ALA A 80 -10.14 3.57 9.49
CA ALA A 80 -9.79 4.62 10.46
C ALA A 80 -9.31 5.90 9.77
N ALA A 81 -8.55 5.79 8.68
CA ALA A 81 -8.09 6.93 7.91
C ALA A 81 -9.26 7.69 7.27
N ILE A 82 -10.16 6.98 6.58
CA ILE A 82 -11.35 7.57 5.96
C ILE A 82 -12.28 8.16 7.02
N ALA A 83 -12.57 7.42 8.10
CA ALA A 83 -13.43 7.88 9.19
C ALA A 83 -12.89 9.15 9.89
N SER A 84 -11.57 9.33 9.94
CA SER A 84 -10.95 10.55 10.47
C SER A 84 -11.04 11.74 9.52
N GLY A 85 -11.48 11.56 8.29
CA GLY A 85 -11.60 12.58 7.26
C GLY A 85 -10.27 13.07 6.67
N VAL A 86 -9.17 12.35 6.92
CA VAL A 86 -7.84 12.71 6.39
C VAL A 86 -7.73 12.43 4.90
N CYS A 87 -8.46 11.45 4.41
CA CYS A 87 -8.59 11.12 2.99
C CYS A 87 -9.97 10.52 2.69
N ASP A 88 -10.33 10.47 1.41
CA ASP A 88 -11.57 9.87 0.92
C ASP A 88 -11.35 8.47 0.37
N VAL A 89 -10.12 8.21 -0.09
CA VAL A 89 -9.68 6.92 -0.64
C VAL A 89 -8.31 6.57 -0.09
N VAL A 90 -8.08 5.29 0.19
CA VAL A 90 -6.79 4.80 0.65
C VAL A 90 -6.10 3.92 -0.39
N GLY A 91 -4.79 4.11 -0.56
CA GLY A 91 -3.92 3.26 -1.36
C GLY A 91 -3.12 2.30 -0.48
N ALA A 92 -2.96 1.05 -0.91
CA ALA A 92 -2.33 0.00 -0.10
C ALA A 92 -1.45 -0.96 -0.93
N ALA A 93 -0.51 -0.43 -1.72
CA ALA A 93 0.28 -1.23 -2.68
C ALA A 93 0.92 -2.48 -2.04
N ARG A 94 1.75 -2.32 -1.01
CA ARG A 94 2.45 -3.46 -0.39
C ARG A 94 1.52 -4.45 0.32
N ALA A 95 0.43 -3.97 0.90
CA ALA A 95 -0.57 -4.85 1.50
C ALA A 95 -1.26 -5.73 0.44
N LEU A 96 -1.56 -5.18 -0.74
CA LEU A 96 -2.15 -5.93 -1.85
C LEU A 96 -1.15 -6.85 -2.56
N ILE A 97 0.15 -6.55 -2.55
CA ILE A 97 1.20 -7.50 -2.98
C ILE A 97 1.27 -8.69 -2.02
N ALA A 98 1.18 -8.43 -0.73
CA ALA A 98 1.19 -9.47 0.29
C ALA A 98 -0.08 -10.34 0.26
N GLU A 99 -1.25 -9.70 0.10
CA GLU A 99 -2.55 -10.34 0.03
C GLU A 99 -3.44 -9.71 -1.05
N PRO A 100 -3.43 -10.24 -2.28
CA PRO A 100 -4.28 -9.73 -3.36
C PRO A 100 -5.78 -9.78 -3.05
N SER A 101 -6.20 -10.71 -2.19
CA SER A 101 -7.59 -10.87 -1.76
C SER A 101 -7.96 -10.04 -0.52
N LEU A 102 -7.11 -9.14 -0.05
CA LEU A 102 -7.30 -8.37 1.19
C LEU A 102 -8.70 -7.73 1.27
N VAL A 103 -9.08 -6.99 0.24
CA VAL A 103 -10.38 -6.30 0.19
C VAL A 103 -11.54 -7.29 0.06
N LYS A 104 -11.40 -8.34 -0.78
CA LYS A 104 -12.39 -9.40 -0.91
C LYS A 104 -12.62 -10.11 0.42
N ASN A 105 -11.55 -10.50 1.10
CA ASN A 105 -11.64 -11.18 2.40
C ASN A 105 -12.39 -10.31 3.43
N ALA A 106 -12.15 -9.00 3.45
CA ALA A 106 -12.88 -8.08 4.32
C ALA A 106 -14.37 -8.02 4.01
N PHE A 107 -14.76 -7.91 2.73
CA PHE A 107 -16.17 -7.92 2.32
C PHE A 107 -16.90 -9.24 2.66
N GLU A 108 -16.16 -10.35 2.68
CA GLU A 108 -16.67 -11.67 3.01
C GLU A 108 -16.64 -11.99 4.51
N GLY A 109 -16.09 -11.11 5.34
CA GLY A 109 -15.90 -11.33 6.79
C GLY A 109 -14.85 -12.39 7.12
N ASN A 110 -13.86 -12.56 6.25
CA ASN A 110 -12.77 -13.55 6.33
C ASN A 110 -11.39 -12.87 6.50
N GLU A 111 -11.32 -11.76 7.21
CA GLU A 111 -10.09 -10.97 7.34
C GLU A 111 -8.92 -11.76 7.94
N GLU A 112 -9.20 -12.72 8.82
CA GLU A 112 -8.21 -13.60 9.45
C GLU A 112 -7.43 -14.47 8.44
N ARG A 113 -7.96 -14.64 7.23
CA ARG A 113 -7.29 -15.37 6.14
C ARG A 113 -6.25 -14.53 5.41
N SER A 114 -6.22 -13.22 5.66
CA SER A 114 -5.35 -12.30 4.96
C SER A 114 -3.95 -12.27 5.56
N ARG A 115 -2.95 -12.38 4.69
CA ARG A 115 -1.55 -12.19 5.05
C ARG A 115 -1.27 -10.70 5.25
N THR A 116 -0.65 -10.35 6.36
CA THR A 116 -0.28 -8.97 6.66
C THR A 116 1.10 -8.63 6.11
N CYS A 117 1.24 -7.53 5.39
CA CYS A 117 2.54 -7.03 4.95
C CYS A 117 3.43 -6.68 6.14
N ILE A 118 4.62 -7.26 6.19
CA ILE A 118 5.62 -7.02 7.25
C ILE A 118 6.55 -5.84 6.98
N ALA A 119 6.30 -5.07 5.93
CA ALA A 119 7.08 -3.88 5.54
C ALA A 119 8.59 -4.12 5.40
N CYS A 120 9.01 -5.32 4.98
CA CYS A 120 10.41 -5.68 4.79
C CYS A 120 11.05 -5.05 3.55
N ASN A 121 10.26 -4.45 2.66
CA ASN A 121 10.68 -3.86 1.37
C ASN A 121 11.37 -4.82 0.40
N TRP A 122 11.25 -6.14 0.60
CA TRP A 122 11.79 -7.12 -0.34
C TRP A 122 11.22 -6.96 -1.75
N CYS A 123 9.93 -6.64 -1.86
CA CYS A 123 9.28 -6.41 -3.16
C CYS A 123 9.90 -5.24 -3.95
N LEU A 124 10.37 -4.19 -3.26
CA LEU A 124 11.13 -3.11 -3.88
C LEU A 124 12.51 -3.59 -4.31
N HIS A 125 13.23 -4.24 -3.39
CA HIS A 125 14.60 -4.75 -3.66
C HIS A 125 14.59 -5.70 -4.87
N SER A 126 13.75 -6.71 -4.86
CA SER A 126 13.68 -7.70 -5.96
C SER A 126 13.26 -7.07 -7.30
N MET A 127 12.42 -6.04 -7.28
CA MET A 127 12.04 -5.30 -8.48
C MET A 127 13.22 -4.51 -9.06
N LEU A 128 14.02 -3.88 -8.21
CA LEU A 128 15.17 -3.07 -8.64
C LEU A 128 16.37 -3.92 -9.06
N ASP A 129 16.56 -5.09 -8.45
CA ASP A 129 17.70 -5.98 -8.70
C ASP A 129 17.41 -6.95 -9.85
N ASP A 130 16.32 -7.70 -9.77
CA ASP A 130 15.96 -8.79 -10.69
C ASP A 130 14.85 -8.41 -11.70
N GLY A 131 14.24 -7.25 -11.58
CA GLY A 131 13.06 -6.85 -12.36
C GLY A 131 11.78 -7.63 -12.00
N ALA A 132 11.79 -8.41 -10.93
CA ALA A 132 10.72 -9.29 -10.50
C ALA A 132 10.18 -8.88 -9.12
N GLN A 133 8.95 -8.37 -9.05
CA GLN A 133 8.34 -7.92 -7.80
C GLN A 133 7.86 -9.11 -6.95
N THR A 134 8.78 -9.77 -6.24
CA THR A 134 8.45 -10.89 -5.35
C THR A 134 8.14 -10.43 -3.91
N CYS A 135 7.46 -11.28 -3.15
CA CYS A 135 7.11 -10.99 -1.75
C CYS A 135 7.59 -12.12 -0.83
N THR A 136 8.13 -11.77 0.34
CA THR A 136 8.61 -12.75 1.33
C THR A 136 7.50 -13.58 1.96
N ILE A 137 6.29 -13.04 2.07
CA ILE A 137 5.14 -13.71 2.69
C ILE A 137 4.08 -14.16 1.70
N ASN A 138 4.15 -13.71 0.44
CA ASN A 138 3.30 -14.19 -0.64
C ASN A 138 4.15 -14.91 -1.69
N PRO A 139 4.27 -16.25 -1.62
CA PRO A 139 5.12 -17.00 -2.55
C PRO A 139 4.61 -16.98 -3.99
N VAL A 140 3.36 -16.60 -4.21
CA VAL A 140 2.73 -16.53 -5.54
C VAL A 140 3.05 -15.22 -6.25
N SER A 141 3.40 -14.16 -5.51
CA SER A 141 3.70 -12.85 -6.07
C SER A 141 4.72 -12.95 -7.21
N TYR A 142 4.38 -12.38 -8.39
CA TYR A 142 5.13 -12.47 -9.64
C TYR A 142 5.18 -13.90 -10.27
N ARG A 143 4.43 -14.85 -9.70
CA ARG A 143 4.38 -16.25 -10.16
C ARG A 143 2.95 -16.74 -10.37
N GLU A 144 1.97 -15.84 -10.40
CA GLU A 144 0.54 -16.12 -10.47
C GLU A 144 0.19 -16.98 -11.69
N ARG A 145 0.93 -16.83 -12.78
CA ARG A 145 0.76 -17.66 -13.98
C ARG A 145 1.08 -19.14 -13.74
N LEU A 146 2.04 -19.43 -12.85
CA LEU A 146 2.55 -20.77 -12.59
C LEU A 146 1.94 -21.39 -11.33
N TRP A 147 1.69 -20.59 -10.31
CA TRP A 147 1.35 -21.02 -8.96
C TRP A 147 0.03 -20.42 -8.48
N ASP A 148 -0.94 -20.28 -9.36
CA ASP A 148 -2.26 -19.80 -8.99
C ASP A 148 -2.94 -20.82 -8.05
N PRO A 149 -3.21 -20.49 -6.78
CA PRO A 149 -3.85 -21.42 -5.85
C PRO A 149 -5.23 -21.89 -6.31
N GLU A 150 -5.93 -21.06 -7.11
CA GLU A 150 -7.26 -21.41 -7.67
C GLU A 150 -7.15 -22.43 -8.80
N LYS A 151 -5.96 -22.62 -9.36
CA LYS A 151 -5.68 -23.57 -10.44
C LYS A 151 -4.95 -24.82 -9.96
N LEU A 152 -4.71 -24.96 -8.65
CA LEU A 152 -4.08 -26.16 -8.10
C LEU A 152 -4.99 -27.38 -8.32
N VAL A 153 -4.46 -28.37 -9.02
CA VAL A 153 -5.13 -29.65 -9.21
C VAL A 153 -4.69 -30.61 -8.11
N PRO A 154 -5.61 -31.32 -7.43
CA PRO A 154 -5.22 -32.32 -6.45
C PRO A 154 -4.26 -33.35 -7.06
N ALA A 155 -3.28 -33.78 -6.28
CA ALA A 155 -2.35 -34.82 -6.72
C ALA A 155 -3.12 -36.10 -7.08
N PRO A 156 -2.83 -36.75 -8.22
CA PRO A 156 -3.49 -37.99 -8.63
C PRO A 156 -3.37 -39.12 -7.59
N GLN A 157 -2.27 -39.08 -6.85
CA GLN A 157 -2.01 -39.99 -5.73
C GLN A 157 -1.64 -39.15 -4.51
N PRO A 158 -2.50 -39.11 -3.48
CA PRO A 158 -2.19 -38.40 -2.24
C PRO A 158 -0.96 -38.99 -1.55
N ALA A 159 -0.04 -38.14 -1.15
CA ALA A 159 1.15 -38.51 -0.39
C ALA A 159 1.07 -37.98 1.06
N LYS A 160 1.64 -38.71 2.01
CA LYS A 160 1.87 -38.17 3.36
C LYS A 160 3.10 -37.28 3.32
N VAL A 161 2.92 -36.02 3.69
CA VAL A 161 3.99 -35.03 3.75
C VAL A 161 4.18 -34.60 5.19
N THR A 162 5.40 -34.68 5.70
CA THR A 162 5.75 -34.14 7.00
C THR A 162 6.46 -32.81 6.81
N VAL A 163 5.92 -31.74 7.41
CA VAL A 163 6.55 -30.43 7.41
C VAL A 163 7.21 -30.23 8.78
N VAL A 164 8.53 -29.99 8.76
CA VAL A 164 9.30 -29.65 9.96
C VAL A 164 9.60 -28.15 9.90
N GLY A 165 9.12 -27.42 10.88
CA GLY A 165 9.01 -25.96 10.81
C GLY A 165 7.73 -25.59 10.06
N GLY A 166 7.45 -24.35 9.91
CA GLY A 166 6.22 -23.93 9.22
C GLY A 166 5.86 -22.49 9.52
N GLY A 167 6.77 -21.85 10.27
CA GLY A 167 6.73 -20.42 10.53
C GLY A 167 5.79 -20.04 11.66
#